data_161f6ce2c49c527b837e63667c593ad1
#
_entry.id   161f6ce2c49c527b837e63667c593ad1
#
_cell.length_a   1.000
_cell.length_b   1.000
_cell.length_c   1.000
_cell.angle_alpha   90.00
_cell.angle_beta   90.00
_cell.angle_gamma   90.00
#
_symmetry.space_group_name_H-M   'P 1'
#
loop_
_entity.id
_entity.type
_entity.pdbx_description
1 polymer ?
#
loop_
_entity_poly.entity_id
_entity_poly.type
_entity_poly.pdbx_seq_one_letter_code
_entity_poly.pdbx_strand_id
1 'polypeptide(L)' 'MSEMCQYIFTCVKDGVVEYHYLYCADLLEAVKKHEMIYGYEYKVMKVEVQEGKSPDKFQSNLWDYITH' A
#
# COMPACT_ATOMS: atom_id res chain seq x y z
N MET A 1 -7.46 -20.03 -7.60
CA MET A 1 -7.52 -18.65 -7.91
C MET A 1 -7.07 -17.82 -6.75
N SER A 2 -6.10 -17.02 -6.96
CA SER A 2 -5.54 -16.28 -5.84
C SER A 2 -6.26 -14.96 -5.71
N GLU A 3 -6.38 -14.53 -4.51
CA GLU A 3 -6.97 -13.25 -4.22
C GLU A 3 -5.89 -12.23 -4.07
N MET A 4 -6.14 -11.07 -4.61
CA MET A 4 -5.19 -9.99 -4.52
C MET A 4 -5.60 -9.09 -3.38
N CYS A 5 -4.62 -8.58 -2.69
CA CYS A 5 -4.85 -7.63 -1.63
C CYS A 5 -4.20 -6.33 -1.99
N GLN A 6 -4.72 -5.26 -1.46
CA GLN A 6 -4.11 -3.97 -1.67
C GLN A 6 -3.18 -3.69 -0.51
N TYR A 7 -1.94 -3.38 -0.83
CA TYR A 7 -0.95 -3.06 0.17
C TYR A 7 -0.64 -1.58 0.09
N ILE A 8 -0.70 -0.92 1.23
CA ILE A 8 -0.47 0.51 1.30
C ILE A 8 0.84 0.74 2.02
N PHE A 9 1.79 1.31 1.29
CA PHE A 9 3.11 1.59 1.85
C PHE A 9 3.18 3.05 2.21
N THR A 10 3.45 3.33 3.47
CA THR A 10 3.67 4.69 3.93
C THR A 10 5.17 4.92 3.88
N CYS A 11 5.60 5.78 3.00
CA CYS A 11 7.01 5.96 2.73
C CYS A 11 7.43 7.40 2.91
N VAL A 12 8.72 7.59 3.16
CA VAL A 12 9.28 8.92 3.32
C VAL A 12 10.48 9.05 2.41
N LYS A 13 10.53 10.16 1.71
CA LYS A 13 11.69 10.49 0.90
C LYS A 13 11.92 11.98 1.02
N ASP A 14 13.12 12.35 1.41
CA ASP A 14 13.49 13.75 1.56
C ASP A 14 12.54 14.50 2.48
N GLY A 15 12.10 13.81 3.51
CA GLY A 15 11.22 14.44 4.48
C GLY A 15 9.76 14.53 4.05
N VAL A 16 9.43 13.97 2.90
CA VAL A 16 8.07 14.03 2.39
C VAL A 16 7.45 12.65 2.50
N VAL A 17 6.26 12.60 3.06
CA VAL A 17 5.54 11.35 3.22
C VAL A 17 4.70 11.08 2.00
N GLU A 18 4.78 9.85 1.50
CA GLU A 18 4.01 9.43 0.35
C GLU A 18 3.36 8.10 0.63
N TYR A 19 2.25 7.85 -0.03
CA TYR A 19 1.53 6.59 0.11
C TYR A 19 1.54 5.88 -1.23
N HIS A 20 2.04 4.67 -1.24
CA HIS A 20 2.11 3.88 -2.47
C HIS A 20 1.19 2.69 -2.35
N TYR A 21 0.40 2.47 -3.37
CA TYR A 21 -0.59 1.39 -3.36
C TYR A 21 -0.23 0.32 -4.36
N LEU A 22 -0.21 -0.91 -3.90
CA LEU A 22 0.12 -2.04 -4.77
C LEU A 22 -0.88 -3.15 -4.55
N TYR A 23 -1.22 -3.84 -5.64
CA TYR A 23 -2.08 -5.00 -5.57
C TYR A 23 -1.22 -6.23 -5.78
N CYS A 24 -1.18 -7.08 -4.79
CA CYS A 24 -0.33 -8.26 -4.84
C CYS A 24 -0.98 -9.41 -4.12
N ALA A 25 -0.46 -10.59 -4.38
CA ALA A 25 -1.02 -11.78 -3.74
C ALA A 25 -0.62 -11.88 -2.28
N ASP A 26 0.59 -11.47 -1.96
CA ASP A 26 1.03 -11.50 -0.57
C ASP A 26 2.02 -10.39 -0.30
N LEU A 27 2.37 -10.27 0.95
CA LEU A 27 3.22 -9.18 1.39
C LEU A 27 4.62 -9.23 0.79
N LEU A 28 5.18 -10.42 0.69
CA LEU A 28 6.51 -10.55 0.15
C LEU A 28 6.57 -10.05 -1.28
N GLU A 29 5.56 -10.40 -2.04
CA GLU A 29 5.50 -9.95 -3.42
C GLU A 29 5.35 -8.45 -3.48
N ALA A 30 4.55 -7.88 -2.57
CA ALA A 30 4.36 -6.45 -2.54
C ALA A 30 5.65 -5.73 -2.24
N VAL A 31 6.41 -6.23 -1.29
CA VAL A 31 7.66 -5.61 -0.92
C VAL A 31 8.64 -5.65 -2.09
N LYS A 32 8.71 -6.77 -2.77
CA LYS A 32 9.60 -6.89 -3.91
C LYS A 32 9.21 -5.95 -5.03
N LYS A 33 7.93 -5.86 -5.30
CA LYS A 33 7.47 -4.97 -6.35
C LYS A 33 7.73 -3.52 -5.99
N HIS A 34 7.54 -3.19 -4.74
CA HIS A 34 7.78 -1.82 -4.31
C HIS A 34 9.23 -1.44 -4.54
N GLU A 35 10.14 -2.34 -4.23
CA GLU A 35 11.55 -2.08 -4.45
C GLU A 35 11.86 -1.91 -5.92
N MET A 36 11.24 -2.72 -6.75
CA MET A 36 11.49 -2.65 -8.17
C MET A 36 10.98 -1.35 -8.77
N ILE A 37 9.88 -0.87 -8.27
CA ILE A 37 9.27 0.33 -8.82
C ILE A 37 9.90 1.59 -8.26
N TYR A 38 10.10 1.62 -6.96
CA TYR A 38 10.54 2.84 -6.30
C TYR A 38 11.99 2.82 -5.87
N GLY A 39 12.59 1.65 -5.84
CA GLY A 39 13.98 1.55 -5.46
C GLY A 39 14.14 1.68 -3.96
N TYR A 40 15.37 2.01 -3.56
CA TYR A 40 15.67 2.11 -2.15
C TYR A 40 15.68 3.52 -1.64
N GLU A 41 15.28 4.47 -2.45
CA GLU A 41 15.29 5.86 -2.05
C GLU A 41 14.19 6.17 -1.05
N TYR A 42 13.15 5.35 -1.07
CA TYR A 42 12.03 5.57 -0.18
C TYR A 42 12.18 4.73 1.06
N LYS A 43 12.05 5.37 2.20
CA LYS A 43 12.09 4.64 3.46
C LYS A 43 10.68 4.24 3.82
N VAL A 44 10.44 2.94 3.88
CA VAL A 44 9.11 2.44 4.20
C VAL A 44 8.91 2.49 5.70
N MET A 45 7.93 3.25 6.12
CA MET A 45 7.65 3.41 7.54
C MET A 45 6.61 2.41 8.00
N LYS A 46 5.67 2.08 7.12
CA LYS A 46 4.60 1.21 7.51
C LYS A 46 3.98 0.58 6.29
N VAL A 47 3.52 -0.65 6.43
CA VAL A 47 2.83 -1.35 5.36
C VAL A 47 1.53 -1.86 5.93
N GLU A 48 0.43 -1.52 5.29
CA GLU A 48 -0.88 -1.99 5.70
C GLU A 48 -1.47 -2.82 4.60
N VAL A 49 -2.20 -3.85 4.98
CA VAL A 49 -2.83 -4.70 4.00
C VAL A 49 -4.33 -4.54 4.12
N GLN A 50 -4.98 -4.46 2.96
CA GLN A 50 -6.42 -4.38 2.92
C GLN A 50 -6.90 -5.52 2.10
N GLU A 51 -7.76 -6.32 2.67
CA GLU A 51 -8.22 -7.49 1.98
C GLU A 51 -9.06 -7.11 0.81
N GLY A 52 -9.09 -7.98 -0.16
CA GLY A 52 -9.78 -7.69 -1.40
C GLY A 52 -11.25 -7.61 -1.25
N LYS A 53 -11.73 -6.46 -0.92
CA LYS A 53 -13.12 -6.21 -0.86
C LYS A 53 -13.52 -5.35 -2.01
N SER A 54 -14.79 -5.13 -2.12
CA SER A 54 -15.28 -4.27 -3.15
C SER A 54 -14.62 -2.91 -2.98
N PRO A 55 -13.95 -2.45 -3.98
CA PRO A 55 -13.19 -1.20 -3.87
C PRO A 55 -14.03 -0.01 -3.45
N ASP A 56 -15.22 0.06 -3.94
CA ASP A 56 -16.06 1.18 -3.60
C ASP A 56 -16.32 1.29 -2.13
N LYS A 57 -16.84 0.21 -1.59
CA LYS A 57 -17.20 0.19 -0.22
C LYS A 57 -16.01 0.41 0.64
N PHE A 58 -14.95 -0.20 0.23
CA PHE A 58 -13.77 -0.11 0.98
C PHE A 58 -13.19 1.27 0.99
N GLN A 59 -13.24 1.92 -0.12
CA GLN A 59 -12.73 3.26 -0.20
C GLN A 59 -13.45 4.23 0.69
N SER A 60 -14.71 4.05 0.83
CA SER A 60 -15.49 4.89 1.69
C SER A 60 -14.94 4.89 3.08
N ASN A 61 -14.76 3.71 3.62
CA ASN A 61 -14.27 3.57 4.97
C ASN A 61 -12.86 4.07 5.11
N LEU A 62 -12.06 3.72 4.17
CA LEU A 62 -10.68 4.10 4.21
C LEU A 62 -10.55 5.59 4.19
N TRP A 63 -11.38 6.20 3.40
CA TRP A 63 -11.38 7.64 3.27
C TRP A 63 -11.68 8.32 4.57
N ASP A 64 -12.64 7.78 5.27
CA ASP A 64 -13.01 8.32 6.56
C ASP A 64 -11.86 8.30 7.52
N TYR A 65 -11.11 7.25 7.50
CA TYR A 65 -9.97 7.13 8.37
C TYR A 65 -8.90 8.11 8.00
N ILE A 66 -8.64 8.23 6.73
CA ILE A 66 -7.54 9.03 6.27
C ILE A 66 -7.78 10.50 6.46
N THR A 67 -9.00 10.90 6.32
CA THR A 67 -9.29 12.31 6.42
C THR A 67 -9.40 12.81 7.84
N HIS A 68 -9.26 11.93 8.78
CA HIS A 68 -9.31 12.35 10.19
C HIS A 68 -7.95 12.47 10.79
#